data_2631ed183c06023fd1181337fe090b9d
#
_entry.id   2631ed183c06023fd1181337fe090b9d
#
_cell.length_a   1.000
_cell.length_b   1.000
_cell.length_c   1.000
_cell.angle_alpha   90.00
_cell.angle_beta   90.00
_cell.angle_gamma   90.00
#
_symmetry.space_group_name_H-M   'P 1'
#
loop_
_entity.id
_entity.type
_entity.pdbx_description
1 polymer ?
#
loop_
_entity_poly.entity_id
_entity_poly.type
_entity_poly.pdbx_seq_one_letter_code
_entity_poly.pdbx_strand_id
1 'polypeptide(L)'
;MPKNSKAISCKNVWKLYGSNPSKYLASKNFNPTIKDLKESQYIPAVFNASIDVYEGEILVIMGLSGSGKSSLVRCMTRLIEPTSGEIYFEGSDLLKATDRELIEIRRHKMGMVFQNFALMPHRNVLDNIAFPLEVQGVSREKRETRALEIIDLVGLQGRSKYYPRELSGGQQQRVGLARSLAVEPNIWFLDEPFSALDPLIRKEMQNEFIRLQNLLNKTIVFITHDFDEAIRLADRIAIMYEGKIVQIGSAEELITNPANDYVAEFTRDIPRAKLLSVGSIMKTTKKLNKSTLKINKSDKISSVAPKIISSNSVATVVDDNGEICGELTKDQIIEIPVSYTHLTLPTKRIV
;
A
#
# COMPACT_ATOMS: atom_id res chain seq x y z
N MET A 1 1.99 -19.75 1.03
CA MET A 1 3.35 -20.10 0.55
C MET A 1 4.24 -18.90 0.83
N PRO A 2 5.47 -19.03 1.32
CA PRO A 2 6.34 -17.87 1.48
C PRO A 2 6.60 -17.27 0.10
N LYS A 3 6.21 -16.01 -0.08
CA LYS A 3 6.47 -15.21 -1.27
C LYS A 3 7.98 -14.89 -1.30
N ASN A 4 8.79 -15.75 -1.90
CA ASN A 4 10.27 -15.63 -1.85
C ASN A 4 10.85 -14.90 -3.07
N SER A 5 10.06 -14.69 -4.13
CA SER A 5 10.52 -14.01 -5.34
C SER A 5 10.30 -12.49 -5.22
N LYS A 6 11.35 -11.70 -5.52
CA LYS A 6 11.28 -10.24 -5.49
C LYS A 6 10.91 -9.73 -6.87
N ALA A 7 9.75 -9.06 -6.96
CA ALA A 7 9.34 -8.38 -8.19
C ALA A 7 10.20 -7.13 -8.43
N ILE A 8 10.50 -6.38 -7.34
CA ILE A 8 11.42 -5.24 -7.40
C ILE A 8 12.25 -5.18 -6.11
N SER A 9 13.51 -4.78 -6.23
CA SER A 9 14.42 -4.59 -5.10
C SER A 9 15.21 -3.31 -5.27
N CYS A 10 15.12 -2.42 -4.31
CA CYS A 10 15.90 -1.19 -4.23
C CYS A 10 16.94 -1.33 -3.13
N LYS A 11 18.19 -0.95 -3.44
CA LYS A 11 19.29 -0.98 -2.47
C LYS A 11 20.00 0.36 -2.44
N ASN A 12 20.03 0.98 -1.27
CA ASN A 12 20.70 2.25 -1.02
C ASN A 12 20.37 3.32 -2.06
N VAL A 13 19.10 3.43 -2.44
CA VAL A 13 18.64 4.39 -3.46
C VAL A 13 18.65 5.80 -2.89
N TRP A 14 19.29 6.70 -3.63
CA TRP A 14 19.34 8.13 -3.35
C TRP A 14 18.70 8.91 -4.48
N LYS A 15 17.92 9.91 -4.14
CA LYS A 15 17.51 10.97 -5.06
C LYS A 15 17.71 12.32 -4.40
N LEU A 16 18.72 13.05 -4.86
CA LEU A 16 19.01 14.41 -4.45
C LEU A 16 18.68 15.37 -5.58
N TYR A 17 18.05 16.48 -5.24
CA TYR A 17 17.91 17.63 -6.13
C TYR A 17 18.91 18.71 -5.72
N GLY A 18 19.62 19.27 -6.68
CA GLY A 18 20.68 20.26 -6.49
C GLY A 18 21.66 20.23 -7.65
N SER A 19 22.76 20.99 -7.54
CA SER A 19 23.79 21.07 -8.58
C SER A 19 24.74 19.86 -8.47
N ASN A 20 24.87 19.07 -9.56
CA ASN A 20 25.76 17.90 -9.62
C ASN A 20 25.61 16.93 -8.43
N PRO A 21 24.39 16.40 -8.14
CA PRO A 21 24.12 15.66 -6.91
C PRO A 21 24.94 14.36 -6.81
N SER A 22 25.25 13.70 -7.93
CA SER A 22 26.08 12.48 -7.92
C SER A 22 27.54 12.77 -7.50
N LYS A 23 28.12 13.88 -7.97
CA LYS A 23 29.46 14.31 -7.57
C LYS A 23 29.52 14.68 -6.10
N TYR A 24 28.50 15.39 -5.61
CA TYR A 24 28.37 15.72 -4.20
C TYR A 24 28.29 14.47 -3.34
N LEU A 25 27.42 13.53 -3.70
CA LEU A 25 27.23 12.28 -2.92
C LEU A 25 28.52 11.47 -2.87
N ALA A 26 29.26 11.36 -3.98
CA ALA A 26 30.55 10.71 -4.04
C ALA A 26 31.60 11.41 -3.13
N SER A 27 31.63 12.77 -3.10
CA SER A 27 32.56 13.53 -2.23
C SER A 27 32.31 13.32 -0.73
N LYS A 28 31.09 12.86 -0.36
CA LYS A 28 30.69 12.49 1.01
C LYS A 28 30.75 10.98 1.27
N ASN A 29 31.42 10.22 0.42
CA ASN A 29 31.49 8.74 0.48
C ASN A 29 30.11 8.08 0.60
N PHE A 30 29.11 8.60 -0.11
CA PHE A 30 27.71 8.13 -0.10
C PHE A 30 27.05 8.11 1.30
N ASN A 31 27.53 8.92 2.23
CA ASN A 31 27.02 8.99 3.59
C ASN A 31 26.92 10.42 4.14
N PRO A 32 26.30 11.38 3.42
CA PRO A 32 26.09 12.72 3.96
C PRO A 32 25.06 12.68 5.08
N THR A 33 25.23 13.54 6.07
CA THR A 33 24.18 13.79 7.09
C THR A 33 23.09 14.72 6.54
N ILE A 34 21.93 14.76 7.17
CA ILE A 34 20.86 15.73 6.82
C ILE A 34 21.38 17.17 6.95
N LYS A 35 22.25 17.43 7.94
CA LYS A 35 22.89 18.73 8.14
C LYS A 35 23.79 19.10 6.97
N ASP A 36 24.66 18.20 6.52
CA ASP A 36 25.50 18.40 5.33
C ASP A 36 24.69 18.76 4.09
N LEU A 37 23.57 18.06 3.87
CA LEU A 37 22.68 18.30 2.73
C LEU A 37 22.04 19.70 2.80
N LYS A 38 21.53 20.10 3.99
CA LYS A 38 20.92 21.43 4.21
C LYS A 38 21.93 22.55 4.00
N GLU A 39 23.15 22.44 4.57
CA GLU A 39 24.20 23.41 4.43
C GLU A 39 24.69 23.55 2.98
N SER A 40 24.66 22.47 2.22
CA SER A 40 25.05 22.42 0.80
C SER A 40 23.87 22.67 -0.15
N GLN A 41 22.70 23.03 0.36
CA GLN A 41 21.46 23.32 -0.41
C GLN A 41 20.98 22.17 -1.29
N TYR A 42 21.19 20.91 -0.87
CA TYR A 42 20.60 19.74 -1.51
C TYR A 42 19.29 19.33 -0.84
N ILE A 43 18.32 18.95 -1.66
CA ILE A 43 17.03 18.44 -1.19
C ILE A 43 17.02 16.92 -1.36
N PRO A 44 17.06 16.15 -0.25
CA PRO A 44 16.97 14.70 -0.29
C PRO A 44 15.50 14.26 -0.48
N ALA A 45 15.11 13.99 -1.72
CA ALA A 45 13.79 13.45 -2.00
C ALA A 45 13.72 11.94 -1.66
N VAL A 46 14.83 11.20 -1.87
CA VAL A 46 15.02 9.84 -1.37
C VAL A 46 16.41 9.78 -0.73
N PHE A 47 16.46 9.27 0.49
CA PHE A 47 17.66 9.25 1.32
C PHE A 47 18.03 7.80 1.69
N ASN A 48 18.96 7.20 0.97
CA ASN A 48 19.51 5.86 1.24
C ASN A 48 18.42 4.80 1.47
N ALA A 49 17.41 4.78 0.59
CA ALA A 49 16.26 3.89 0.74
C ALA A 49 16.55 2.48 0.22
N SER A 50 16.26 1.48 1.05
CA SER A 50 16.32 0.07 0.67
C SER A 50 14.96 -0.58 0.95
N ILE A 51 14.38 -1.24 -0.07
CA ILE A 51 13.07 -1.86 0.02
C ILE A 51 12.92 -2.96 -1.02
N ASP A 52 12.33 -4.07 -0.59
CA ASP A 52 11.96 -5.19 -1.45
C ASP A 52 10.44 -5.27 -1.59
N VAL A 53 9.96 -5.51 -2.79
CA VAL A 53 8.56 -5.81 -3.13
C VAL A 53 8.51 -7.25 -3.60
N TYR A 54 7.69 -8.08 -2.98
CA TYR A 54 7.56 -9.49 -3.33
C TYR A 54 6.42 -9.72 -4.32
N GLU A 55 6.51 -10.80 -5.11
CA GLU A 55 5.47 -11.15 -6.07
C GLU A 55 4.12 -11.39 -5.39
N GLY A 56 3.06 -10.81 -5.94
CA GLY A 56 1.68 -10.94 -5.46
C GLY A 56 1.41 -10.23 -4.12
N GLU A 57 2.37 -9.44 -3.55
CA GLU A 57 2.08 -8.62 -2.37
C GLU A 57 1.53 -7.24 -2.75
N ILE A 58 0.79 -6.67 -1.82
CA ILE A 58 0.47 -5.24 -1.79
C ILE A 58 1.40 -4.58 -0.76
N LEU A 59 2.43 -3.89 -1.25
CA LEU A 59 3.26 -3.03 -0.43
C LEU A 59 2.71 -1.61 -0.45
N VAL A 60 2.32 -1.09 0.71
CA VAL A 60 1.88 0.30 0.84
C VAL A 60 3.04 1.16 1.33
N ILE A 61 3.31 2.27 0.65
CA ILE A 61 4.29 3.28 1.06
C ILE A 61 3.54 4.48 1.64
N MET A 62 3.77 4.78 2.90
CA MET A 62 3.10 5.84 3.65
C MET A 62 4.05 6.90 4.17
N GLY A 63 3.50 8.03 4.57
CA GLY A 63 4.21 9.15 5.19
C GLY A 63 3.53 10.49 4.87
N LEU A 64 3.92 11.54 5.55
CA LEU A 64 3.38 12.89 5.34
C LEU A 64 3.67 13.40 3.92
N SER A 65 2.95 14.45 3.49
CA SER A 65 3.25 15.14 2.24
C SER A 65 4.71 15.60 2.22
N GLY A 66 5.39 15.43 1.10
CA GLY A 66 6.82 15.78 0.99
C GLY A 66 7.80 14.74 1.56
N SER A 67 7.37 13.61 2.13
CA SER A 67 8.28 12.58 2.68
C SER A 67 9.06 11.78 1.62
N GLY A 68 8.80 11.98 0.31
CA GLY A 68 9.57 11.35 -0.77
C GLY A 68 8.92 10.14 -1.44
N LYS A 69 7.70 9.74 -1.05
CA LYS A 69 6.97 8.55 -1.55
C LYS A 69 6.91 8.48 -3.08
N SER A 70 6.33 9.50 -3.71
CA SER A 70 6.21 9.56 -5.18
C SER A 70 7.57 9.60 -5.87
N SER A 71 8.59 10.23 -5.24
CA SER A 71 9.95 10.25 -5.76
C SER A 71 10.57 8.85 -5.73
N LEU A 72 10.37 8.09 -4.65
CA LEU A 72 10.85 6.71 -4.55
C LEU A 72 10.20 5.83 -5.63
N VAL A 73 8.87 5.87 -5.78
CA VAL A 73 8.16 5.08 -6.80
C VAL A 73 8.58 5.49 -8.22
N ARG A 74 8.80 6.77 -8.48
CA ARG A 74 9.33 7.24 -9.78
C ARG A 74 10.76 6.79 -10.03
N CYS A 75 11.58 6.62 -8.98
CA CYS A 75 12.89 5.97 -9.09
C CYS A 75 12.74 4.47 -9.36
N MET A 76 11.84 3.76 -8.66
CA MET A 76 11.56 2.32 -8.88
C MET A 76 11.18 2.02 -10.33
N THR A 77 10.42 2.92 -10.95
CA THR A 77 10.02 2.81 -12.37
C THR A 77 11.02 3.45 -13.32
N ARG A 78 12.11 4.04 -12.79
CA ARG A 78 13.09 4.83 -13.53
C ARG A 78 12.48 5.96 -14.36
N LEU A 79 11.26 6.44 -13.98
CA LEU A 79 10.69 7.68 -14.53
C LEU A 79 11.51 8.90 -14.11
N ILE A 80 12.20 8.79 -12.98
CA ILE A 80 13.22 9.73 -12.52
C ILE A 80 14.48 8.92 -12.25
N GLU A 81 15.61 9.34 -12.84
CA GLU A 81 16.90 8.71 -12.55
C GLU A 81 17.28 8.93 -11.08
N PRO A 82 17.60 7.87 -10.33
CA PRO A 82 18.17 8.02 -8.99
C PRO A 82 19.55 8.68 -9.08
N THR A 83 19.97 9.33 -8.00
CA THR A 83 21.31 9.92 -7.90
C THR A 83 22.37 8.83 -7.69
N SER A 84 22.01 7.78 -6.95
CA SER A 84 22.84 6.59 -6.67
C SER A 84 21.96 5.45 -6.15
N GLY A 85 22.57 4.27 -6.03
CA GLY A 85 21.94 3.03 -5.53
C GLY A 85 21.75 2.02 -6.64
N GLU A 86 20.99 0.97 -6.34
CA GLU A 86 20.69 -0.14 -7.26
C GLU A 86 19.20 -0.38 -7.26
N ILE A 87 18.64 -0.67 -8.43
CA ILE A 87 17.24 -1.03 -8.61
C ILE A 87 17.16 -2.26 -9.50
N TYR A 88 16.67 -3.36 -8.95
CA TYR A 88 16.47 -4.61 -9.67
C TYR A 88 14.98 -4.82 -9.93
N PHE A 89 14.64 -5.12 -11.14
CA PHE A 89 13.30 -5.53 -11.56
C PHE A 89 13.36 -6.98 -12.09
N GLU A 90 12.62 -7.89 -11.46
CA GLU A 90 12.64 -9.34 -11.76
C GLU A 90 14.10 -9.88 -11.85
N GLY A 91 14.95 -9.44 -10.92
CA GLY A 91 16.36 -9.86 -10.84
C GLY A 91 17.31 -9.15 -11.80
N SER A 92 16.82 -8.35 -12.76
CA SER A 92 17.65 -7.58 -13.70
C SER A 92 17.90 -6.16 -13.19
N ASP A 93 19.13 -5.67 -13.32
CA ASP A 93 19.52 -4.30 -12.93
C ASP A 93 18.87 -3.27 -13.86
N LEU A 94 17.84 -2.59 -13.35
CA LEU A 94 17.06 -1.63 -14.13
C LEU A 94 17.88 -0.39 -14.53
N LEU A 95 18.90 -0.03 -13.74
CA LEU A 95 19.71 1.16 -14.01
C LEU A 95 20.72 0.94 -15.14
N LYS A 96 21.05 -0.33 -15.43
CA LYS A 96 21.91 -0.71 -16.56
C LYS A 96 21.11 -0.98 -17.85
N ALA A 97 19.77 -1.06 -17.76
CA ALA A 97 18.95 -1.25 -18.92
C ALA A 97 19.10 -0.08 -19.91
N THR A 98 19.22 -0.39 -21.17
CA THR A 98 19.20 0.59 -22.26
C THR A 98 17.82 1.25 -22.34
N ASP A 99 17.74 2.42 -22.96
CA ASP A 99 16.44 3.13 -23.15
C ASP A 99 15.41 2.23 -23.88
N ARG A 100 15.85 1.43 -24.84
CA ARG A 100 14.98 0.50 -25.58
C ARG A 100 14.43 -0.60 -24.65
N GLU A 101 15.27 -1.23 -23.85
CA GLU A 101 14.86 -2.24 -22.88
C GLU A 101 13.91 -1.65 -21.84
N LEU A 102 14.22 -0.44 -21.34
CA LEU A 102 13.39 0.26 -20.36
C LEU A 102 11.99 0.59 -20.91
N ILE A 103 11.91 1.00 -22.19
CA ILE A 103 10.63 1.22 -22.87
C ILE A 103 9.83 -0.07 -22.93
N GLU A 104 10.44 -1.21 -23.29
CA GLU A 104 9.77 -2.51 -23.35
C GLU A 104 9.31 -2.98 -21.97
N ILE A 105 10.14 -2.83 -20.92
CA ILE A 105 9.74 -3.14 -19.55
C ILE A 105 8.52 -2.32 -19.12
N ARG A 106 8.53 -1.00 -19.36
CA ARG A 106 7.41 -0.12 -19.00
C ARG A 106 6.14 -0.41 -19.79
N ARG A 107 6.27 -0.75 -21.08
CA ARG A 107 5.13 -1.06 -21.95
C ARG A 107 4.42 -2.34 -21.58
N HIS A 108 5.15 -3.36 -21.12
CA HIS A 108 4.62 -4.70 -20.99
C HIS A 108 4.54 -5.20 -19.55
N LYS A 109 5.39 -4.70 -18.65
CA LYS A 109 5.54 -5.26 -17.31
C LYS A 109 5.14 -4.32 -16.17
N MET A 110 5.07 -3.01 -16.42
CA MET A 110 4.76 -2.01 -15.40
C MET A 110 3.46 -1.26 -15.73
N GLY A 111 2.51 -1.28 -14.81
CA GLY A 111 1.33 -0.42 -14.85
C GLY A 111 1.48 0.75 -13.88
N MET A 112 1.00 1.94 -14.24
CA MET A 112 1.04 3.09 -13.34
C MET A 112 -0.27 3.88 -13.38
N VAL A 113 -0.77 4.21 -12.20
CA VAL A 113 -1.89 5.12 -11.98
C VAL A 113 -1.39 6.34 -11.23
N PHE A 114 -1.64 7.51 -11.81
CA PHE A 114 -1.22 8.80 -11.26
C PHE A 114 -2.35 9.44 -10.44
N GLN A 115 -2.00 10.29 -9.50
CA GLN A 115 -2.91 11.00 -8.61
C GLN A 115 -4.04 11.76 -9.33
N ASN A 116 -3.76 12.34 -10.50
CA ASN A 116 -4.72 13.13 -11.30
C ASN A 116 -5.32 12.34 -12.46
N PHE A 117 -5.46 11.00 -12.32
CA PHE A 117 -6.00 10.07 -13.32
C PHE A 117 -5.25 10.10 -14.67
N ALA A 118 -4.67 11.23 -15.05
CA ALA A 118 -3.91 11.47 -16.29
C ALA A 118 -4.65 10.98 -17.56
N LEU A 119 -5.99 11.11 -17.59
CA LEU A 119 -6.79 10.75 -18.75
C LEU A 119 -6.55 11.72 -19.90
N MET A 120 -6.60 11.20 -21.12
CA MET A 120 -6.52 12.01 -22.33
C MET A 120 -7.90 12.62 -22.61
N PRO A 121 -8.07 13.96 -22.48
CA PRO A 121 -9.38 14.61 -22.53
C PRO A 121 -10.04 14.56 -23.90
N HIS A 122 -9.24 14.39 -24.96
CA HIS A 122 -9.69 14.29 -26.35
C HIS A 122 -10.00 12.86 -26.80
N ARG A 123 -9.81 11.86 -25.93
CA ARG A 123 -10.14 10.45 -26.16
C ARG A 123 -11.32 10.03 -25.28
N ASN A 124 -12.22 9.21 -25.82
CA ASN A 124 -13.31 8.61 -25.06
C ASN A 124 -12.76 7.51 -24.10
N VAL A 125 -13.63 6.86 -23.33
CA VAL A 125 -13.28 5.80 -22.38
C VAL A 125 -12.59 4.64 -23.07
N LEU A 126 -13.16 4.13 -24.18
CA LEU A 126 -12.59 3.02 -24.94
C LEU A 126 -11.18 3.33 -25.42
N ASP A 127 -11.00 4.50 -26.03
CA ASP A 127 -9.70 4.93 -26.58
C ASP A 127 -8.68 5.22 -25.48
N ASN A 128 -9.09 5.75 -24.32
CA ASN A 128 -8.21 5.89 -23.16
C ASN A 128 -7.68 4.55 -22.66
N ILE A 129 -8.57 3.55 -22.55
CA ILE A 129 -8.20 2.21 -22.05
C ILE A 129 -7.38 1.45 -23.09
N ALA A 130 -7.72 1.57 -24.39
CA ALA A 130 -6.99 0.93 -25.49
C ALA A 130 -5.62 1.55 -25.77
N PHE A 131 -5.35 2.78 -25.31
CA PHE A 131 -4.14 3.53 -25.65
C PHE A 131 -2.82 2.80 -25.35
N PRO A 132 -2.61 2.17 -24.18
CA PRO A 132 -1.36 1.44 -23.93
C PRO A 132 -1.13 0.31 -24.91
N LEU A 133 -2.19 -0.39 -25.35
CA LEU A 133 -2.11 -1.45 -26.35
C LEU A 133 -1.84 -0.88 -27.76
N GLU A 134 -2.33 0.33 -28.05
CA GLU A 134 -1.98 1.07 -29.28
C GLU A 134 -0.48 1.37 -29.32
N VAL A 135 0.10 1.83 -28.19
CA VAL A 135 1.54 2.08 -28.07
C VAL A 135 2.37 0.80 -28.20
N GLN A 136 1.81 -0.36 -27.83
CA GLN A 136 2.43 -1.68 -28.04
C GLN A 136 2.34 -2.15 -29.50
N GLY A 137 1.59 -1.47 -30.37
CA GLY A 137 1.38 -1.87 -31.78
C GLY A 137 0.31 -2.96 -31.97
N VAL A 138 -0.55 -3.19 -30.96
CA VAL A 138 -1.65 -4.15 -31.04
C VAL A 138 -2.70 -3.65 -32.05
N SER A 139 -3.20 -4.54 -32.93
CA SER A 139 -4.21 -4.18 -33.94
C SER A 139 -5.46 -3.58 -33.30
N ARG A 140 -6.13 -2.70 -34.04
CA ARG A 140 -7.32 -1.96 -33.54
C ARG A 140 -8.40 -2.90 -33.00
N GLU A 141 -8.71 -3.95 -33.73
CA GLU A 141 -9.72 -4.93 -33.35
C GLU A 141 -9.39 -5.58 -31.99
N LYS A 142 -8.16 -6.09 -31.82
CA LYS A 142 -7.72 -6.74 -30.58
C LYS A 142 -7.70 -5.80 -29.39
N ARG A 143 -7.20 -4.56 -29.56
CA ARG A 143 -7.13 -3.60 -28.47
C ARG A 143 -8.50 -3.07 -28.05
N GLU A 144 -9.44 -2.89 -29.00
CA GLU A 144 -10.81 -2.50 -28.69
C GLU A 144 -11.56 -3.62 -27.96
N THR A 145 -11.43 -4.88 -28.41
CA THR A 145 -11.99 -6.05 -27.72
C THR A 145 -11.48 -6.12 -26.29
N ARG A 146 -10.16 -6.03 -26.10
CA ARG A 146 -9.56 -6.05 -24.75
C ARG A 146 -10.03 -4.88 -23.88
N ALA A 147 -10.11 -3.68 -24.45
CA ALA A 147 -10.60 -2.52 -23.73
C ALA A 147 -12.08 -2.67 -23.27
N LEU A 148 -12.94 -3.29 -24.10
CA LEU A 148 -14.33 -3.59 -23.72
C LEU A 148 -14.40 -4.60 -22.57
N GLU A 149 -13.60 -5.65 -22.57
CA GLU A 149 -13.49 -6.60 -21.45
C GLU A 149 -13.12 -5.90 -20.15
N ILE A 150 -12.16 -4.99 -20.20
CA ILE A 150 -11.72 -4.23 -19.01
C ILE A 150 -12.78 -3.21 -18.59
N ILE A 151 -13.50 -2.58 -19.51
CA ILE A 151 -14.65 -1.72 -19.21
C ILE A 151 -15.69 -2.47 -18.39
N ASP A 152 -16.00 -3.70 -18.76
CA ASP A 152 -16.93 -4.55 -18.04
C ASP A 152 -16.37 -4.96 -16.67
N LEU A 153 -15.09 -5.31 -16.60
CA LEU A 153 -14.40 -5.67 -15.35
C LEU A 153 -14.46 -4.57 -14.29
N VAL A 154 -14.31 -3.28 -14.69
CA VAL A 154 -14.32 -2.14 -13.78
C VAL A 154 -15.70 -1.48 -13.61
N GLY A 155 -16.76 -2.10 -14.13
CA GLY A 155 -18.15 -1.63 -13.98
C GLY A 155 -18.47 -0.31 -14.70
N LEU A 156 -17.96 -0.14 -15.93
CA LEU A 156 -18.20 1.03 -16.79
C LEU A 156 -19.02 0.68 -18.04
N GLN A 157 -19.87 -0.37 -17.97
CA GLN A 157 -20.73 -0.79 -19.07
C GLN A 157 -21.58 0.40 -19.58
N GLY A 158 -21.71 0.50 -20.91
CA GLY A 158 -22.45 1.58 -21.56
C GLY A 158 -21.74 2.94 -21.60
N ARG A 159 -20.51 3.05 -21.04
CA ARG A 159 -19.76 4.31 -20.99
C ARG A 159 -18.58 4.38 -22.00
N SER A 160 -18.41 3.38 -22.86
CA SER A 160 -17.26 3.28 -23.79
C SER A 160 -17.05 4.51 -24.67
N LYS A 161 -18.12 5.20 -25.08
CA LYS A 161 -18.09 6.38 -25.96
C LYS A 161 -18.02 7.73 -25.21
N TYR A 162 -18.12 7.72 -23.86
CA TYR A 162 -18.08 8.94 -23.05
C TYR A 162 -16.66 9.51 -22.98
N TYR A 163 -16.55 10.82 -22.92
CA TYR A 163 -15.29 11.54 -22.71
C TYR A 163 -15.07 11.81 -21.22
N PRO A 164 -13.83 12.03 -20.76
CA PRO A 164 -13.52 12.28 -19.36
C PRO A 164 -14.39 13.36 -18.71
N ARG A 165 -14.71 14.45 -19.41
CA ARG A 165 -15.57 15.55 -18.93
C ARG A 165 -17.02 15.14 -18.64
N GLU A 166 -17.47 14.03 -19.18
CA GLU A 166 -18.84 13.49 -19.04
C GLU A 166 -18.93 12.45 -17.89
N LEU A 167 -17.83 12.21 -17.21
CA LEU A 167 -17.69 11.21 -16.17
C LEU A 167 -17.54 11.84 -14.78
N SER A 168 -18.12 11.20 -13.75
CA SER A 168 -17.83 11.55 -12.36
C SER A 168 -16.37 11.24 -12.01
N GLY A 169 -15.83 11.83 -10.92
CA GLY A 169 -14.47 11.56 -10.46
C GLY A 169 -14.20 10.07 -10.24
N GLY A 170 -15.12 9.33 -9.63
CA GLY A 170 -15.01 7.87 -9.45
C GLY A 170 -14.99 7.09 -10.77
N GLN A 171 -15.79 7.53 -11.76
CA GLN A 171 -15.77 6.93 -13.10
C GLN A 171 -14.45 7.23 -13.83
N GLN A 172 -13.93 8.45 -13.72
CA GLN A 172 -12.60 8.80 -14.28
C GLN A 172 -11.50 7.95 -13.63
N GLN A 173 -11.58 7.73 -12.31
CA GLN A 173 -10.67 6.84 -11.57
C GLN A 173 -10.72 5.40 -12.13
N ARG A 174 -11.93 4.85 -12.32
CA ARG A 174 -12.11 3.52 -12.93
C ARG A 174 -11.49 3.43 -14.32
N VAL A 175 -11.60 4.49 -15.14
CA VAL A 175 -10.94 4.55 -16.46
C VAL A 175 -9.41 4.55 -16.31
N GLY A 176 -8.85 5.29 -15.34
CA GLY A 176 -7.41 5.29 -15.05
C GLY A 176 -6.89 3.92 -14.62
N LEU A 177 -7.62 3.24 -13.72
CA LEU A 177 -7.32 1.86 -13.30
C LEU A 177 -7.42 0.89 -14.50
N ALA A 178 -8.50 0.95 -15.25
CA ALA A 178 -8.74 0.12 -16.43
C ALA A 178 -7.62 0.28 -17.48
N ARG A 179 -7.22 1.50 -17.78
CA ARG A 179 -6.12 1.79 -18.71
C ARG A 179 -4.82 1.13 -18.28
N SER A 180 -4.50 1.17 -16.99
CA SER A 180 -3.27 0.57 -16.47
C SER A 180 -3.33 -0.97 -16.43
N LEU A 181 -4.52 -1.56 -16.33
CA LEU A 181 -4.75 -3.00 -16.37
C LEU A 181 -4.77 -3.58 -17.79
N ALA A 182 -5.01 -2.76 -18.82
CA ALA A 182 -5.17 -3.23 -20.19
C ALA A 182 -3.95 -4.02 -20.71
N VAL A 183 -2.74 -3.67 -20.25
CA VAL A 183 -1.47 -4.32 -20.61
C VAL A 183 -1.11 -5.51 -19.72
N GLU A 184 -1.96 -5.89 -18.75
CA GLU A 184 -1.72 -7.00 -17.83
C GLU A 184 -0.35 -6.92 -17.11
N PRO A 185 0.00 -5.81 -16.46
CA PRO A 185 1.34 -5.62 -15.91
C PRO A 185 1.68 -6.66 -14.84
N ASN A 186 2.97 -6.98 -14.69
CA ASN A 186 3.47 -7.84 -13.61
C ASN A 186 3.45 -7.11 -12.26
N ILE A 187 3.74 -5.80 -12.30
CA ILE A 187 3.71 -4.93 -11.13
C ILE A 187 2.89 -3.67 -11.41
N TRP A 188 2.10 -3.26 -10.43
CA TRP A 188 1.18 -2.13 -10.55
C TRP A 188 1.52 -1.06 -9.53
N PHE A 189 1.87 0.14 -9.97
CA PHE A 189 2.19 1.29 -9.15
C PHE A 189 1.00 2.25 -9.09
N LEU A 190 0.55 2.61 -7.89
CA LEU A 190 -0.57 3.53 -7.67
C LEU A 190 -0.10 4.68 -6.77
N ASP A 191 -0.05 5.89 -7.34
CA ASP A 191 0.38 7.10 -6.63
C ASP A 191 -0.84 7.87 -6.15
N GLU A 192 -1.23 7.71 -4.87
CA GLU A 192 -2.40 8.31 -4.21
C GLU A 192 -3.69 8.22 -5.05
N PRO A 193 -4.09 7.02 -5.51
CA PRO A 193 -5.15 6.91 -6.51
C PRO A 193 -6.50 7.42 -6.04
N PHE A 194 -6.78 7.46 -4.74
CA PHE A 194 -8.10 7.82 -4.20
C PHE A 194 -8.13 9.21 -3.54
N SER A 195 -7.02 9.96 -3.53
CA SER A 195 -6.91 11.25 -2.83
C SER A 195 -7.85 12.33 -3.36
N ALA A 196 -8.15 12.31 -4.67
CA ALA A 196 -9.01 13.28 -5.33
C ALA A 196 -10.52 12.97 -5.25
N LEU A 197 -10.91 11.87 -4.55
CA LEU A 197 -12.29 11.43 -4.44
C LEU A 197 -12.93 11.89 -3.12
N ASP A 198 -14.23 12.17 -3.15
CA ASP A 198 -15.01 12.36 -1.93
C ASP A 198 -15.07 11.09 -1.07
N PRO A 199 -15.35 11.19 0.25
CA PRO A 199 -15.22 10.05 1.17
C PRO A 199 -16.10 8.85 0.82
N LEU A 200 -17.30 9.08 0.27
CA LEU A 200 -18.22 7.98 -0.07
C LEU A 200 -17.72 7.21 -1.29
N ILE A 201 -17.39 7.93 -2.36
CA ILE A 201 -16.85 7.35 -3.60
C ILE A 201 -15.49 6.70 -3.34
N ARG A 202 -14.65 7.30 -2.48
CA ARG A 202 -13.36 6.72 -2.06
C ARG A 202 -13.55 5.33 -1.47
N LYS A 203 -14.48 5.16 -0.52
CA LYS A 203 -14.77 3.88 0.12
C LYS A 203 -15.29 2.84 -0.89
N GLU A 204 -16.14 3.26 -1.82
CA GLU A 204 -16.63 2.40 -2.91
C GLU A 204 -15.47 1.93 -3.80
N MET A 205 -14.59 2.86 -4.19
CA MET A 205 -13.43 2.55 -5.02
C MET A 205 -12.41 1.65 -4.34
N GLN A 206 -12.20 1.80 -3.03
CA GLN A 206 -11.37 0.88 -2.24
C GLN A 206 -11.95 -0.54 -2.23
N ASN A 207 -13.27 -0.69 -2.05
CA ASN A 207 -13.92 -2.00 -2.10
C ASN A 207 -13.75 -2.65 -3.48
N GLU A 208 -13.93 -1.86 -4.53
CA GLU A 208 -13.77 -2.33 -5.91
C GLU A 208 -12.31 -2.72 -6.19
N PHE A 209 -11.35 -1.96 -5.69
CA PHE A 209 -9.93 -2.29 -5.80
C PHE A 209 -9.58 -3.62 -5.11
N ILE A 210 -10.11 -3.84 -3.89
CA ILE A 210 -9.93 -5.12 -3.18
C ILE A 210 -10.52 -6.28 -3.99
N ARG A 211 -11.71 -6.09 -4.57
CA ARG A 211 -12.36 -7.09 -5.44
C ARG A 211 -11.48 -7.43 -6.64
N LEU A 212 -10.96 -6.41 -7.32
CA LEU A 212 -10.07 -6.57 -8.47
C LEU A 212 -8.75 -7.27 -8.08
N GLN A 213 -8.16 -6.89 -6.95
CA GLN A 213 -6.92 -7.50 -6.47
C GLN A 213 -7.10 -8.98 -6.13
N ASN A 214 -8.20 -9.35 -5.46
CA ASN A 214 -8.51 -10.75 -5.15
C ASN A 214 -8.71 -11.59 -6.42
N LEU A 215 -9.22 -10.99 -7.49
CA LEU A 215 -9.41 -11.65 -8.78
C LEU A 215 -8.11 -11.78 -9.56
N LEU A 216 -7.27 -10.74 -9.56
CA LEU A 216 -6.10 -10.63 -10.44
C LEU A 216 -4.79 -11.04 -9.76
N ASN A 217 -4.73 -11.03 -8.42
CA ASN A 217 -3.55 -11.36 -7.59
C ASN A 217 -2.25 -10.70 -8.09
N LYS A 218 -2.29 -9.40 -8.36
CA LYS A 218 -1.15 -8.62 -8.89
C LYS A 218 -0.21 -8.18 -7.78
N THR A 219 1.07 -8.00 -8.13
CA THR A 219 2.04 -7.29 -7.28
C THR A 219 1.75 -5.80 -7.34
N ILE A 220 1.62 -5.15 -6.19
CA ILE A 220 1.20 -3.74 -6.11
C ILE A 220 2.13 -2.94 -5.20
N VAL A 221 2.57 -1.78 -5.68
CA VAL A 221 3.14 -0.70 -4.87
C VAL A 221 2.13 0.42 -4.81
N PHE A 222 1.60 0.69 -3.64
CA PHE A 222 0.52 1.64 -3.42
C PHE A 222 1.00 2.78 -2.52
N ILE A 223 0.85 4.02 -2.95
CA ILE A 223 1.15 5.20 -2.13
C ILE A 223 -0.14 5.76 -1.57
N THR A 224 -0.16 6.02 -0.28
CA THR A 224 -1.20 6.79 0.40
C THR A 224 -0.65 7.55 1.61
N HIS A 225 -1.38 8.55 2.05
CA HIS A 225 -1.20 9.20 3.36
C HIS A 225 -2.31 8.80 4.35
N ASP A 226 -3.30 8.01 3.91
CA ASP A 226 -4.42 7.53 4.71
C ASP A 226 -4.10 6.15 5.30
N PHE A 227 -4.03 6.07 6.63
CA PHE A 227 -3.68 4.83 7.31
C PHE A 227 -4.81 3.79 7.25
N ASP A 228 -6.07 4.21 7.21
CA ASP A 228 -7.21 3.29 7.06
C ASP A 228 -7.16 2.59 5.71
N GLU A 229 -6.72 3.29 4.65
CA GLU A 229 -6.45 2.66 3.35
C GLU A 229 -5.34 1.61 3.45
N ALA A 230 -4.22 1.96 4.09
CA ALA A 230 -3.10 1.04 4.24
C ALA A 230 -3.47 -0.22 4.99
N ILE A 231 -4.18 -0.09 6.12
CA ILE A 231 -4.66 -1.23 6.91
C ILE A 231 -5.53 -2.19 6.09
N ARG A 232 -6.38 -1.63 5.25
CA ARG A 232 -7.35 -2.43 4.46
C ARG A 232 -6.72 -3.14 3.29
N LEU A 233 -5.63 -2.60 2.74
CA LEU A 233 -5.07 -3.03 1.47
C LEU A 233 -3.74 -3.77 1.64
N ALA A 234 -2.90 -3.37 2.59
CA ALA A 234 -1.50 -3.77 2.63
C ALA A 234 -1.27 -5.16 3.21
N ASP A 235 -0.40 -5.94 2.56
CA ASP A 235 0.31 -7.04 3.21
C ASP A 235 1.44 -6.49 4.11
N ARG A 236 2.18 -5.47 3.60
CA ARG A 236 3.23 -4.74 4.33
C ARG A 236 3.12 -3.25 4.08
N ILE A 237 3.51 -2.49 5.09
CA ILE A 237 3.52 -1.02 5.05
C ILE A 237 4.95 -0.54 5.27
N ALA A 238 5.43 0.35 4.39
CA ALA A 238 6.68 1.06 4.53
C ALA A 238 6.40 2.51 4.92
N ILE A 239 6.85 2.95 6.10
CA ILE A 239 6.69 4.32 6.56
C ILE A 239 7.91 5.13 6.13
N MET A 240 7.66 6.24 5.40
CA MET A 240 8.68 7.19 4.96
C MET A 240 8.61 8.50 5.72
N TYR A 241 9.78 9.00 6.12
CA TYR A 241 9.97 10.30 6.74
C TYR A 241 11.27 10.95 6.25
N GLU A 242 11.20 12.21 5.83
CA GLU A 242 12.36 12.98 5.31
C GLU A 242 13.21 12.21 4.27
N GLY A 243 12.55 11.56 3.30
CA GLY A 243 13.19 10.78 2.25
C GLY A 243 13.66 9.38 2.67
N LYS A 244 13.60 9.03 3.95
CA LYS A 244 14.04 7.74 4.50
C LYS A 244 12.89 6.77 4.68
N ILE A 245 13.16 5.50 4.50
CA ILE A 245 12.29 4.43 4.99
C ILE A 245 12.63 4.23 6.47
N VAL A 246 11.66 4.50 7.35
CA VAL A 246 11.85 4.45 8.80
C VAL A 246 11.56 3.05 9.33
N GLN A 247 10.49 2.44 8.84
CA GLN A 247 10.10 1.08 9.23
C GLN A 247 9.31 0.41 8.10
N ILE A 248 9.46 -0.91 7.97
CA ILE A 248 8.64 -1.76 7.10
C ILE A 248 8.14 -2.91 7.96
N GLY A 249 6.83 -3.16 7.91
CA GLY A 249 6.20 -4.27 8.64
C GLY A 249 4.72 -4.39 8.30
N SER A 250 4.05 -5.36 8.93
CA SER A 250 2.59 -5.43 8.93
C SER A 250 1.98 -4.26 9.72
N ALA A 251 0.72 -3.93 9.49
CA ALA A 251 0.02 -2.90 10.26
C ALA A 251 0.10 -3.17 11.78
N GLU A 252 0.01 -4.44 12.17
CA GLU A 252 0.11 -4.87 13.57
C GLU A 252 1.51 -4.63 14.15
N GLU A 253 2.58 -4.97 13.43
CA GLU A 253 3.97 -4.73 13.86
C GLU A 253 4.28 -3.24 14.03
N LEU A 254 3.78 -2.38 13.12
CA LEU A 254 3.99 -0.93 13.22
C LEU A 254 3.36 -0.32 14.47
N ILE A 255 2.24 -0.90 14.94
CA ILE A 255 1.52 -0.44 16.13
C ILE A 255 2.09 -1.01 17.42
N THR A 256 2.49 -2.29 17.41
CA THR A 256 2.99 -2.98 18.61
C THR A 256 4.46 -2.70 18.89
N ASN A 257 5.26 -2.54 17.84
CA ASN A 257 6.71 -2.36 17.90
C ASN A 257 7.16 -1.19 17.01
N PRO A 258 6.75 0.06 17.28
CA PRO A 258 7.18 1.21 16.51
C PRO A 258 8.69 1.42 16.62
N ALA A 259 9.38 1.62 15.50
CA ALA A 259 10.84 1.77 15.45
C ALA A 259 11.34 3.08 16.13
N ASN A 260 10.48 4.08 16.22
CA ASN A 260 10.78 5.37 16.87
C ASN A 260 9.50 6.15 17.18
N ASP A 261 9.66 7.32 17.83
CA ASP A 261 8.55 8.18 18.23
C ASP A 261 7.71 8.67 17.03
N TYR A 262 8.32 8.88 15.86
CA TYR A 262 7.59 9.27 14.67
C TYR A 262 6.59 8.19 14.23
N VAL A 263 7.00 6.92 14.20
CA VAL A 263 6.09 5.80 13.87
C VAL A 263 5.03 5.64 14.95
N ALA A 264 5.40 5.77 16.23
CA ALA A 264 4.46 5.70 17.34
C ALA A 264 3.39 6.79 17.26
N GLU A 265 3.79 8.04 16.95
CA GLU A 265 2.89 9.17 16.77
C GLU A 265 2.00 8.98 15.53
N PHE A 266 2.60 8.54 14.42
CA PHE A 266 1.90 8.30 13.15
C PHE A 266 0.81 7.23 13.28
N THR A 267 0.99 6.27 14.21
CA THR A 267 0.05 5.16 14.45
C THR A 267 -0.83 5.36 15.70
N ARG A 268 -0.76 6.52 16.37
CA ARG A 268 -1.43 6.77 17.66
C ARG A 268 -2.95 6.65 17.59
N ASP A 269 -3.56 7.28 16.60
CA ASP A 269 -5.02 7.43 16.51
C ASP A 269 -5.75 6.23 15.89
N ILE A 270 -5.01 5.15 15.66
CA ILE A 270 -5.56 3.97 14.99
C ILE A 270 -6.35 3.12 15.98
N PRO A 271 -7.55 2.64 15.60
CA PRO A 271 -8.34 1.75 16.44
C PRO A 271 -7.65 0.38 16.62
N ARG A 272 -6.77 0.26 17.62
CA ARG A 272 -5.93 -0.92 17.86
C ARG A 272 -6.73 -2.22 17.94
N ALA A 273 -7.93 -2.19 18.54
CA ALA A 273 -8.78 -3.36 18.65
C ALA A 273 -9.21 -3.99 17.32
N LYS A 274 -9.25 -3.21 16.23
CA LYS A 274 -9.58 -3.72 14.90
C LYS A 274 -8.39 -4.41 14.20
N LEU A 275 -7.17 -4.10 14.62
CA LEU A 275 -5.95 -4.56 13.98
C LEU A 275 -5.24 -5.66 14.73
N LEU A 276 -5.19 -5.54 16.05
CA LEU A 276 -4.51 -6.51 16.89
C LEU A 276 -5.18 -7.87 16.82
N SER A 277 -4.37 -8.90 16.64
CA SER A 277 -4.77 -10.28 16.80
C SER A 277 -4.79 -10.67 18.28
N VAL A 278 -5.53 -11.70 18.62
CA VAL A 278 -5.50 -12.31 19.96
C VAL A 278 -4.07 -12.68 20.33
N GLY A 279 -3.32 -13.20 19.36
CA GLY A 279 -1.94 -13.65 19.56
C GLY A 279 -0.96 -12.55 19.97
N SER A 280 -1.22 -11.28 19.62
CA SER A 280 -0.33 -10.15 19.96
C SER A 280 -0.45 -9.66 21.41
N ILE A 281 -1.59 -9.96 22.07
CA ILE A 281 -1.87 -9.49 23.43
C ILE A 281 -2.13 -10.61 24.44
N MET A 282 -2.27 -11.87 23.99
CA MET A 282 -2.50 -13.01 24.86
C MET A 282 -1.33 -13.25 25.82
N LYS A 283 -1.60 -13.78 26.99
CA LYS A 283 -0.58 -14.33 27.86
C LYS A 283 -0.27 -15.75 27.44
N THR A 284 0.97 -16.00 27.07
CA THR A 284 1.41 -17.35 26.66
C THR A 284 1.34 -18.31 27.84
N THR A 285 0.59 -19.40 27.71
CA THR A 285 0.50 -20.47 28.70
C THR A 285 0.19 -21.80 28.02
N LYS A 286 0.76 -22.87 28.54
CA LYS A 286 0.43 -24.25 28.11
C LYS A 286 -0.50 -24.97 29.13
N LYS A 287 -0.88 -24.26 30.21
CA LYS A 287 -1.77 -24.85 31.23
C LYS A 287 -3.21 -24.72 30.78
N LEU A 288 -3.96 -25.81 30.89
CA LEU A 288 -5.40 -25.81 30.67
C LEU A 288 -6.09 -25.02 31.80
N ASN A 289 -6.60 -23.84 31.49
CA ASN A 289 -7.64 -23.23 32.28
C ASN A 289 -8.98 -23.87 31.85
N LYS A 290 -9.87 -24.18 32.82
CA LYS A 290 -11.21 -24.78 32.56
C LYS A 290 -12.18 -23.79 31.87
N SER A 291 -11.69 -22.97 30.94
CA SER A 291 -12.54 -22.05 30.21
C SER A 291 -13.28 -22.78 29.09
N THR A 292 -14.58 -22.54 28.99
CA THR A 292 -15.43 -23.03 27.90
C THR A 292 -15.31 -22.23 26.63
N LEU A 293 -14.75 -21.00 26.71
CA LEU A 293 -14.59 -20.10 25.55
C LEU A 293 -13.22 -20.35 24.89
N LYS A 294 -13.24 -20.95 23.71
CA LYS A 294 -12.05 -21.12 22.86
C LYS A 294 -12.06 -20.07 21.75
N ILE A 295 -10.92 -19.43 21.49
CA ILE A 295 -10.71 -18.43 20.45
C ILE A 295 -9.41 -18.73 19.71
N ASN A 296 -9.31 -18.36 18.42
CA ASN A 296 -8.10 -18.60 17.66
C ASN A 296 -7.08 -17.46 17.88
N LYS A 297 -5.81 -17.81 17.85
CA LYS A 297 -4.70 -16.87 17.95
C LYS A 297 -4.74 -15.78 16.86
N SER A 298 -5.25 -16.13 15.68
CA SER A 298 -5.40 -15.22 14.52
C SER A 298 -6.65 -14.34 14.56
N ASP A 299 -7.61 -14.62 15.49
CA ASP A 299 -8.82 -13.80 15.61
C ASP A 299 -8.49 -12.34 15.94
N LYS A 300 -9.26 -11.40 15.38
CA LYS A 300 -9.12 -9.99 15.74
C LYS A 300 -9.79 -9.68 17.09
N ILE A 301 -9.13 -8.84 17.88
CA ILE A 301 -9.63 -8.44 19.20
C ILE A 301 -11.06 -7.89 19.11
N SER A 302 -11.37 -7.08 18.09
CA SER A 302 -12.71 -6.52 17.89
C SER A 302 -13.81 -7.57 17.73
N SER A 303 -13.50 -8.76 17.22
CA SER A 303 -14.46 -9.86 17.03
C SER A 303 -14.70 -10.67 18.28
N VAL A 304 -13.71 -10.78 19.17
CA VAL A 304 -13.78 -11.61 20.38
C VAL A 304 -14.05 -10.82 21.66
N ALA A 305 -13.67 -9.53 21.71
CA ALA A 305 -13.82 -8.67 22.87
C ALA A 305 -15.27 -8.62 23.42
N PRO A 306 -16.33 -8.48 22.61
CA PRO A 306 -17.71 -8.47 23.13
C PRO A 306 -18.05 -9.74 23.91
N LYS A 307 -17.58 -10.89 23.43
CA LYS A 307 -17.86 -12.20 24.08
C LYS A 307 -17.12 -12.34 25.41
N ILE A 308 -15.85 -11.92 25.48
CA ILE A 308 -15.02 -12.01 26.69
C ILE A 308 -15.50 -11.00 27.74
N ILE A 309 -15.83 -9.77 27.32
CA ILE A 309 -16.31 -8.72 28.24
C ILE A 309 -17.67 -9.10 28.83
N SER A 310 -18.60 -9.63 28.02
CA SER A 310 -19.96 -10.00 28.49
C SER A 310 -19.96 -11.22 29.39
N SER A 311 -19.11 -12.21 29.11
CA SER A 311 -19.03 -13.44 29.91
C SER A 311 -18.19 -13.29 31.17
N ASN A 312 -17.41 -12.22 31.31
CA ASN A 312 -16.43 -11.98 32.38
C ASN A 312 -15.51 -13.20 32.65
N SER A 313 -15.25 -13.98 31.58
CA SER A 313 -14.47 -15.22 31.62
C SER A 313 -13.12 -15.06 30.93
N VAL A 314 -12.15 -15.86 31.33
CA VAL A 314 -10.88 -16.02 30.64
C VAL A 314 -11.11 -16.89 29.42
N ALA A 315 -10.64 -16.44 28.23
CA ALA A 315 -10.71 -17.26 27.02
C ALA A 315 -9.42 -18.07 26.84
N THR A 316 -9.56 -19.34 26.45
CA THR A 316 -8.43 -20.18 26.05
C THR A 316 -8.09 -19.90 24.58
N VAL A 317 -6.83 -19.53 24.30
CA VAL A 317 -6.35 -19.27 22.96
C VAL A 317 -5.72 -20.53 22.37
N VAL A 318 -6.17 -20.86 21.15
CA VAL A 318 -5.65 -22.02 20.40
C VAL A 318 -5.02 -21.55 19.09
N ASP A 319 -4.07 -22.32 18.58
CA ASP A 319 -3.52 -22.13 17.24
C ASP A 319 -4.42 -22.80 16.17
N ASP A 320 -3.99 -22.72 14.90
CA ASP A 320 -4.74 -23.29 13.76
C ASP A 320 -4.82 -24.83 13.81
N ASN A 321 -3.96 -25.50 14.60
CA ASN A 321 -3.99 -26.94 14.83
C ASN A 321 -4.87 -27.32 16.02
N GLY A 322 -5.42 -26.33 16.74
CA GLY A 322 -6.24 -26.54 17.95
C GLY A 322 -5.42 -26.72 19.22
N GLU A 323 -4.09 -26.53 19.18
CA GLU A 323 -3.23 -26.60 20.36
C GLU A 323 -3.33 -25.33 21.20
N ILE A 324 -3.34 -25.49 22.53
CA ILE A 324 -3.42 -24.36 23.46
C ILE A 324 -2.08 -23.60 23.46
N CYS A 325 -2.14 -22.34 23.14
CA CYS A 325 -0.97 -21.46 23.09
C CYS A 325 -1.03 -20.30 24.10
N GLY A 326 -2.20 -20.01 24.67
CA GLY A 326 -2.32 -18.92 25.62
C GLY A 326 -3.70 -18.74 26.23
N GLU A 327 -3.85 -17.64 26.96
CA GLU A 327 -5.11 -17.17 27.54
C GLU A 327 -5.29 -15.68 27.27
N LEU A 328 -6.53 -15.24 27.14
CA LEU A 328 -6.91 -13.84 26.98
C LEU A 328 -7.95 -13.47 28.06
N THR A 329 -7.64 -12.43 28.84
CA THR A 329 -8.49 -11.91 29.91
C THR A 329 -9.17 -10.61 29.49
N LYS A 330 -10.23 -10.23 30.20
CA LYS A 330 -10.91 -8.95 30.06
C LYS A 330 -9.96 -7.77 30.32
N ASP A 331 -9.09 -7.89 31.32
CA ASP A 331 -8.17 -6.81 31.69
C ASP A 331 -7.17 -6.51 30.57
N GLN A 332 -6.63 -7.53 29.89
CA GLN A 332 -5.74 -7.38 28.75
C GLN A 332 -6.43 -6.67 27.57
N ILE A 333 -7.75 -6.87 27.41
CA ILE A 333 -8.52 -6.17 26.35
C ILE A 333 -8.76 -4.71 26.74
N ILE A 334 -9.03 -4.42 28.02
CA ILE A 334 -9.29 -3.07 28.54
C ILE A 334 -8.01 -2.22 28.54
N GLU A 335 -6.85 -2.82 28.75
CA GLU A 335 -5.55 -2.16 28.70
C GLU A 335 -5.14 -1.71 27.28
N ILE A 336 -5.83 -2.21 26.23
CA ILE A 336 -5.59 -1.70 24.88
C ILE A 336 -6.07 -0.24 24.85
N PRO A 337 -5.21 0.75 24.54
CA PRO A 337 -5.62 2.14 24.43
C PRO A 337 -6.71 2.26 23.34
N VAL A 338 -7.95 2.49 23.78
CA VAL A 338 -9.06 2.78 22.87
C VAL A 338 -9.02 4.28 22.64
N SER A 339 -8.65 4.70 21.41
CA SER A 339 -8.97 6.05 21.00
C SER A 339 -10.51 6.14 20.95
N TYR A 340 -11.06 6.95 21.86
CA TYR A 340 -12.48 7.12 22.06
C TYR A 340 -13.14 7.78 20.84
N THR A 341 -13.75 6.98 19.97
CA THR A 341 -14.88 7.44 19.16
C THR A 341 -15.88 6.27 19.04
N HIS A 342 -17.02 6.44 19.73
CA HIS A 342 -18.24 5.61 19.62
C HIS A 342 -18.27 4.20 20.23
N LEU A 343 -18.05 4.11 21.56
CA LEU A 343 -18.74 3.15 22.39
C LEU A 343 -19.60 3.94 23.41
N THR A 344 -20.64 4.62 22.94
CA THR A 344 -21.74 5.02 23.81
C THR A 344 -22.48 3.76 24.24
N LEU A 345 -22.25 3.35 25.48
CA LEU A 345 -23.15 2.45 26.18
C LEU A 345 -24.57 3.06 26.12
N PRO A 346 -25.61 2.28 25.81
CA PRO A 346 -26.96 2.80 25.87
C PRO A 346 -27.24 3.22 27.32
N THR A 347 -27.30 4.52 27.55
CA THR A 347 -27.80 5.10 28.79
C THR A 347 -29.24 4.63 28.96
N LYS A 348 -29.49 3.74 29.92
CA LYS A 348 -30.85 3.48 30.40
C LYS A 348 -31.42 4.83 30.82
N ARG A 349 -32.44 5.30 30.09
CA ARG A 349 -33.34 6.35 30.60
C ARG A 349 -33.99 5.82 31.87
N ILE A 350 -33.63 6.43 32.99
CA ILE A 350 -34.43 6.36 34.21
C ILE A 350 -35.50 7.43 34.02
N VAL A 351 -36.76 6.97 34.02
CA VAL A 351 -37.96 7.82 34.12
C VAL A 351 -38.12 8.18 35.56
#